data_6f6f1ee904d11ee5f2a3de9a0e080658
#
_entry.id   6f6f1ee904d11ee5f2a3de9a0e080658
#
_cell.length_a   1.000
_cell.length_b   1.000
_cell.length_c   1.000
_cell.angle_alpha   90.00
_cell.angle_beta   90.00
_cell.angle_gamma   90.00
#
_symmetry.space_group_name_H-M   'P 1'
#
loop_
_entity.id
_entity.type
_entity.pdbx_description
1 polymer ?
#
loop_
_entity_poly.entity_id
_entity_poly.type
_entity_poly.pdbx_seq_one_letter_code
_entity_poly.pdbx_strand_id
1 'polypeptide(L)'
;VAGNGNWNYSAEVKYPFGYGTGYTTFAYSGYSVAEKGDDYEISVTVTNLGNVAGKESVQIYLQKPYTEYDVNKGIEKAAVELVGYAKTGELKPHGREGDKQTLTITVPKYEFKTYDSYGEKTYILEKGDYYHAAGSNAHDAVNNILAAKGYTKANGMDADGNKALTHKITYGRDDFETYSVSYNSTSLGYGITNQFDDADINLYDGTKEQK
;
A
#
# COMPACT_ATOMS: atom_id res chain seq x y z
N VAL A 1 10.21 0.04 17.08
CA VAL A 1 10.32 -0.79 18.27
C VAL A 1 9.03 -1.58 18.36
N ALA A 2 9.05 -2.80 17.90
CA ALA A 2 7.93 -3.71 18.10
C ALA A 2 7.76 -3.89 19.62
N GLY A 3 6.73 -3.27 20.16
CA GLY A 3 6.28 -3.61 21.50
C GLY A 3 5.88 -5.08 21.50
N ASN A 4 6.02 -5.74 22.59
CA ASN A 4 5.66 -7.12 22.91
C ASN A 4 4.14 -7.45 22.71
N GLY A 5 3.52 -6.99 21.62
CA GLY A 5 2.12 -7.22 21.29
C GLY A 5 1.11 -6.29 21.97
N ASN A 6 1.55 -5.38 22.81
CA ASN A 6 0.67 -4.44 23.53
C ASN A 6 0.66 -3.02 22.93
N TRP A 7 1.12 -2.87 21.70
CA TRP A 7 1.14 -1.57 21.05
C TRP A 7 -0.24 -1.18 20.55
N ASN A 8 -0.75 -0.05 21.02
CA ASN A 8 -2.04 0.49 20.59
C ASN A 8 -1.80 1.63 19.59
N TYR A 9 -2.03 1.34 18.32
CA TYR A 9 -1.83 2.30 17.23
C TYR A 9 -2.54 3.63 17.48
N SER A 10 -3.81 3.62 17.86
CA SER A 10 -4.62 4.82 18.06
C SER A 10 -4.14 5.68 19.23
N ALA A 11 -3.52 5.07 20.24
CA ALA A 11 -2.98 5.78 21.38
C ALA A 11 -1.58 6.34 21.15
N GLU A 12 -0.77 5.65 20.34
CA GLU A 12 0.66 5.93 20.18
C GLU A 12 0.96 6.78 18.94
N VAL A 13 0.24 6.56 17.82
CA VAL A 13 0.49 7.27 16.56
C VAL A 13 -0.32 8.55 16.49
N LYS A 14 0.37 9.66 16.52
CA LYS A 14 -0.22 10.99 16.41
C LYS A 14 -0.37 11.44 14.96
N TYR A 15 0.59 11.07 14.13
CA TYR A 15 0.64 11.41 12.70
C TYR A 15 0.97 10.14 11.92
N PRO A 16 -0.02 9.54 11.22
CA PRO A 16 0.23 8.36 10.39
C PRO A 16 1.11 8.70 9.20
N PHE A 17 1.72 7.68 8.60
CA PHE A 17 2.49 7.83 7.38
C PHE A 17 1.64 8.51 6.28
N GLY A 18 2.22 9.48 5.61
CA GLY A 18 1.53 10.27 4.57
C GLY A 18 0.65 11.41 5.10
N TYR A 19 0.53 11.57 6.43
CA TYR A 19 -0.25 12.66 7.02
C TYR A 19 0.31 14.03 6.62
N GLY A 20 -0.59 14.94 6.29
CA GLY A 20 -0.28 16.34 5.99
C GLY A 20 -1.35 17.28 6.53
N THR A 21 -0.99 18.53 6.68
CA THR A 21 -1.92 19.61 7.05
C THR A 21 -2.06 20.59 5.91
N GLY A 22 -3.24 21.18 5.77
CA GLY A 22 -3.55 22.20 4.77
C GLY A 22 -4.50 23.25 5.32
N TYR A 23 -4.73 24.28 4.53
CA TYR A 23 -5.67 25.37 4.87
C TYR A 23 -7.09 25.13 4.37
N THR A 24 -7.32 23.99 3.73
CA THR A 24 -8.63 23.54 3.20
C THR A 24 -8.77 22.05 3.37
N THR A 25 -9.96 21.53 3.12
CA THR A 25 -10.28 20.10 3.20
C THR A 25 -10.71 19.60 1.84
N PHE A 26 -10.49 18.30 1.59
CA PHE A 26 -10.80 17.68 0.31
C PHE A 26 -11.67 16.44 0.50
N ALA A 27 -12.48 16.12 -0.51
CA ALA A 27 -13.20 14.86 -0.61
C ALA A 27 -12.75 14.09 -1.83
N TYR A 28 -12.73 12.76 -1.71
CA TYR A 28 -12.43 11.84 -2.80
C TYR A 28 -13.70 11.13 -3.24
N SER A 29 -13.83 10.96 -4.56
CA SER A 29 -14.97 10.28 -5.18
C SER A 29 -14.58 9.68 -6.53
N GLY A 30 -15.48 8.91 -7.15
CA GLY A 30 -15.26 8.38 -8.50
C GLY A 30 -14.05 7.45 -8.60
N TYR A 31 -13.73 6.72 -7.49
CA TYR A 31 -12.64 5.78 -7.48
C TYR A 31 -12.93 4.61 -8.41
N SER A 32 -12.03 4.37 -9.35
CA SER A 32 -12.14 3.26 -10.29
C SER A 32 -10.76 2.71 -10.65
N VAL A 33 -10.72 1.44 -11.00
CA VAL A 33 -9.48 0.72 -11.34
C VAL A 33 -9.68 0.01 -12.67
N ALA A 34 -8.74 0.20 -13.57
CA ALA A 34 -8.67 -0.50 -14.84
C ALA A 34 -7.34 -1.24 -14.96
N GLU A 35 -7.38 -2.50 -15.36
CA GLU A 35 -6.18 -3.28 -15.65
C GLU A 35 -5.66 -2.91 -17.05
N LYS A 36 -4.37 -2.56 -17.15
CA LYS A 36 -3.70 -2.11 -18.37
C LYS A 36 -2.35 -2.80 -18.54
N GLY A 37 -2.36 -3.99 -19.14
CA GLY A 37 -1.13 -4.77 -19.29
C GLY A 37 -0.52 -5.12 -17.93
N ASP A 38 0.69 -4.62 -17.68
CA ASP A 38 1.42 -4.87 -16.42
C ASP A 38 1.12 -3.84 -15.32
N ASP A 39 0.12 -2.98 -15.52
CA ASP A 39 -0.23 -1.91 -14.61
C ASP A 39 -1.72 -1.93 -14.24
N TYR A 40 -2.05 -1.29 -13.14
CA TYR A 40 -3.39 -0.82 -12.81
C TYR A 40 -3.45 0.70 -12.94
N GLU A 41 -4.38 1.20 -13.76
CA GLU A 41 -4.71 2.62 -13.80
C GLU A 41 -5.83 2.91 -12.81
N ILE A 42 -5.57 3.74 -11.83
CA ILE A 42 -6.49 4.12 -10.78
C ILE A 42 -6.91 5.56 -11.00
N SER A 43 -8.21 5.79 -11.18
CA SER A 43 -8.78 7.13 -11.28
C SER A 43 -9.48 7.52 -9.99
N VAL A 44 -9.31 8.77 -9.57
CA VAL A 44 -9.98 9.35 -8.41
C VAL A 44 -10.23 10.83 -8.63
N THR A 45 -11.43 11.30 -8.29
CA THR A 45 -11.78 12.71 -8.33
C THR A 45 -11.62 13.33 -6.96
N VAL A 46 -10.85 14.40 -6.89
CA VAL A 46 -10.63 15.23 -5.71
C VAL A 46 -11.46 16.49 -5.84
N THR A 47 -12.21 16.83 -4.80
CA THR A 47 -12.99 18.07 -4.71
C THR A 47 -12.55 18.86 -3.49
N ASN A 48 -12.23 20.13 -3.66
CA ASN A 48 -12.00 21.05 -2.56
C ASN A 48 -13.33 21.38 -1.88
N LEU A 49 -13.44 21.15 -0.57
CA LEU A 49 -14.65 21.39 0.22
C LEU A 49 -14.63 22.71 0.99
N GLY A 50 -13.46 23.35 1.06
CA GLY A 50 -13.31 24.60 1.81
C GLY A 50 -13.39 25.84 0.95
N ASN A 51 -13.25 26.99 1.59
CA ASN A 51 -13.34 28.33 0.97
C ASN A 51 -11.98 28.96 0.63
N VAL A 52 -10.91 28.18 0.71
CA VAL A 52 -9.54 28.57 0.34
C VAL A 52 -9.06 27.65 -0.78
N ALA A 53 -8.36 28.18 -1.77
CA ALA A 53 -7.74 27.36 -2.81
C ALA A 53 -6.60 26.51 -2.21
N GLY A 54 -6.41 25.30 -2.76
CA GLY A 54 -5.39 24.37 -2.26
C GLY A 54 -5.07 23.24 -3.22
N LYS A 55 -4.05 22.47 -2.88
CA LYS A 55 -3.63 21.27 -3.61
C LYS A 55 -3.68 20.07 -2.69
N GLU A 56 -4.06 18.94 -3.24
CA GLU A 56 -4.15 17.67 -2.52
C GLU A 56 -3.22 16.63 -3.13
N SER A 57 -2.63 15.79 -2.27
CA SER A 57 -1.83 14.63 -2.67
C SER A 57 -2.61 13.37 -2.36
N VAL A 58 -3.21 12.78 -3.39
CA VAL A 58 -3.87 11.49 -3.27
C VAL A 58 -2.82 10.40 -3.21
N GLN A 59 -2.94 9.50 -2.25
CA GLN A 59 -2.04 8.38 -2.01
C GLN A 59 -2.80 7.08 -2.21
N ILE A 60 -2.20 6.13 -2.92
CA ILE A 60 -2.75 4.79 -3.13
C ILE A 60 -1.95 3.80 -2.30
N TYR A 61 -2.65 3.11 -1.43
CA TYR A 61 -2.08 2.11 -0.55
C TYR A 61 -2.57 0.72 -0.93
N LEU A 62 -1.70 -0.25 -0.80
CA LEU A 62 -1.95 -1.67 -1.07
C LEU A 62 -1.89 -2.46 0.24
N GLN A 63 -2.92 -3.24 0.51
CA GLN A 63 -2.89 -4.32 1.50
C GLN A 63 -2.73 -5.65 0.77
N LYS A 64 -1.69 -6.39 1.13
CA LYS A 64 -1.41 -7.75 0.64
C LYS A 64 -2.11 -8.78 1.53
N PRO A 65 -2.45 -9.98 1.06
CA PRO A 65 -2.94 -11.04 1.91
C PRO A 65 -1.86 -11.46 2.92
N TYR A 66 -2.28 -11.85 4.11
CA TYR A 66 -1.42 -12.49 5.09
C TYR A 66 -1.86 -13.94 5.21
N THR A 67 -1.03 -14.85 4.74
CA THR A 67 -1.40 -16.25 4.48
C THR A 67 -0.79 -17.20 5.50
N GLU A 68 -1.22 -18.47 5.47
CA GLU A 68 -0.55 -19.52 6.27
C GLU A 68 0.92 -19.71 5.85
N TYR A 69 1.24 -19.45 4.59
CA TYR A 69 2.61 -19.47 4.10
C TYR A 69 3.46 -18.43 4.83
N ASP A 70 2.97 -17.18 4.90
CA ASP A 70 3.64 -16.11 5.63
C ASP A 70 3.93 -16.48 7.09
N VAL A 71 2.91 -16.98 7.80
CA VAL A 71 3.04 -17.42 9.19
C VAL A 71 4.10 -18.51 9.33
N ASN A 72 4.06 -19.52 8.45
CA ASN A 72 4.97 -20.66 8.50
C ASN A 72 6.41 -20.30 8.12
N LYS A 73 6.60 -19.27 7.30
CA LYS A 73 7.92 -18.79 6.86
C LYS A 73 8.44 -17.59 7.64
N GLY A 74 7.65 -17.08 8.58
CA GLY A 74 8.03 -15.89 9.36
C GLY A 74 8.10 -14.61 8.52
N ILE A 75 7.30 -14.53 7.47
CA ILE A 75 7.21 -13.33 6.62
C ILE A 75 6.29 -12.32 7.30
N GLU A 76 6.80 -11.12 7.52
CA GLU A 76 6.02 -10.00 8.04
C GLU A 76 5.63 -9.05 6.91
N LYS A 77 4.39 -8.58 6.94
CA LYS A 77 3.83 -7.63 5.98
C LYS A 77 3.28 -6.39 6.68
N ALA A 78 3.46 -5.24 6.06
CA ALA A 78 2.83 -4.02 6.52
C ALA A 78 1.30 -4.12 6.40
N ALA A 79 0.57 -3.42 7.29
CA ALA A 79 -0.88 -3.32 7.18
C ALA A 79 -1.32 -2.72 5.84
N VAL A 80 -0.57 -1.74 5.34
CA VAL A 80 -0.66 -1.20 3.98
C VAL A 80 0.70 -0.66 3.54
N GLU A 81 0.96 -0.66 2.24
CA GLU A 81 2.16 -0.11 1.61
C GLU A 81 1.76 0.98 0.61
N LEU A 82 2.48 2.11 0.58
CA LEU A 82 2.27 3.14 -0.43
C LEU A 82 2.78 2.65 -1.78
N VAL A 83 1.89 2.53 -2.77
CA VAL A 83 2.23 2.01 -4.11
C VAL A 83 2.05 3.02 -5.23
N GLY A 84 1.48 4.18 -4.94
CA GLY A 84 1.33 5.24 -5.92
C GLY A 84 0.81 6.52 -5.30
N TYR A 85 1.07 7.64 -5.94
CA TYR A 85 0.52 8.93 -5.54
C TYR A 85 0.46 9.90 -6.72
N ALA A 86 -0.44 10.86 -6.64
CA ALA A 86 -0.47 12.01 -7.54
C ALA A 86 -0.95 13.26 -6.80
N LYS A 87 -0.49 14.40 -7.25
CA LYS A 87 -0.89 15.70 -6.69
C LYS A 87 -1.76 16.47 -7.65
N THR A 88 -2.85 17.07 -7.14
CA THR A 88 -3.69 17.94 -7.93
C THR A 88 -2.96 19.25 -8.33
N GLY A 89 -3.42 19.88 -9.38
CA GLY A 89 -3.24 21.32 -9.54
C GLY A 89 -3.87 22.09 -8.38
N GLU A 90 -3.83 23.41 -8.43
CA GLU A 90 -4.54 24.24 -7.47
C GLU A 90 -6.04 24.14 -7.71
N LEU A 91 -6.77 23.56 -6.77
CA LEU A 91 -8.22 23.51 -6.77
C LEU A 91 -8.80 24.78 -6.16
N LYS A 92 -9.74 25.40 -6.85
CA LYS A 92 -10.42 26.61 -6.38
C LYS A 92 -11.30 26.31 -5.15
N PRO A 93 -11.74 27.33 -4.41
CA PRO A 93 -12.70 27.15 -3.33
C PRO A 93 -13.96 26.44 -3.79
N HIS A 94 -14.60 25.70 -2.88
CA HIS A 94 -15.81 24.93 -3.13
C HIS A 94 -16.89 25.70 -3.87
N GLY A 95 -17.50 25.06 -4.86
CA GLY A 95 -18.56 25.66 -5.70
C GLY A 95 -18.05 26.63 -6.76
N ARG A 96 -16.75 26.82 -6.92
CA ARG A 96 -16.16 27.59 -8.00
C ARG A 96 -15.73 26.68 -9.14
N GLU A 97 -15.75 27.18 -10.36
CA GLU A 97 -15.18 26.47 -11.51
C GLU A 97 -13.71 26.13 -11.22
N GLY A 98 -13.34 24.84 -11.38
CA GLY A 98 -12.01 24.33 -11.03
C GLY A 98 -11.86 23.93 -9.56
N ASP A 99 -12.95 23.73 -8.81
CA ASP A 99 -12.92 23.19 -7.43
C ASP A 99 -12.65 21.68 -7.36
N LYS A 100 -12.58 21.00 -8.50
CA LYS A 100 -12.31 19.54 -8.57
C LYS A 100 -11.41 19.18 -9.73
N GLN A 101 -10.74 18.05 -9.58
CA GLN A 101 -9.89 17.44 -10.61
C GLN A 101 -9.94 15.93 -10.48
N THR A 102 -9.99 15.22 -11.60
CA THR A 102 -9.75 13.77 -11.64
C THR A 102 -8.29 13.51 -11.92
N LEU A 103 -7.68 12.66 -11.09
CA LEU A 103 -6.32 12.18 -11.25
C LEU A 103 -6.36 10.74 -11.75
N THR A 104 -5.35 10.37 -12.54
CA THR A 104 -5.05 8.98 -12.90
C THR A 104 -3.68 8.64 -12.34
N ILE A 105 -3.60 7.54 -11.61
CA ILE A 105 -2.39 7.06 -10.93
C ILE A 105 -2.12 5.66 -11.46
N THR A 106 -0.92 5.44 -11.99
CA THR A 106 -0.47 4.12 -12.45
C THR A 106 0.21 3.39 -11.30
N VAL A 107 -0.23 2.17 -11.05
CA VAL A 107 0.36 1.26 -10.06
C VAL A 107 0.82 0.00 -10.78
N PRO A 108 2.12 -0.24 -10.90
CA PRO A 108 2.63 -1.45 -11.51
C PRO A 108 2.23 -2.71 -10.72
N LYS A 109 1.85 -3.78 -11.40
CA LYS A 109 1.60 -5.10 -10.78
C LYS A 109 2.82 -5.60 -10.02
N TYR A 110 3.99 -5.17 -10.42
CA TYR A 110 5.25 -5.44 -9.74
C TYR A 110 5.26 -5.02 -8.27
N GLU A 111 4.46 -4.04 -7.86
CA GLU A 111 4.36 -3.60 -6.45
C GLU A 111 3.60 -4.60 -5.56
N PHE A 112 2.90 -5.57 -6.16
CA PHE A 112 2.12 -6.56 -5.42
C PHE A 112 2.96 -7.69 -4.81
N LYS A 113 4.19 -7.86 -5.27
CA LYS A 113 5.12 -8.88 -4.79
C LYS A 113 5.52 -8.67 -3.33
N THR A 114 5.90 -9.74 -2.66
CA THR A 114 6.48 -9.75 -1.31
C THR A 114 7.85 -10.42 -1.37
N TYR A 115 8.83 -9.91 -0.62
CA TYR A 115 10.11 -10.58 -0.50
C TYR A 115 10.03 -11.67 0.57
N ASP A 116 10.29 -12.90 0.19
CA ASP A 116 10.34 -14.06 1.07
C ASP A 116 11.79 -14.32 1.53
N SER A 117 12.12 -13.90 2.74
CA SER A 117 13.49 -13.99 3.27
C SER A 117 13.91 -15.42 3.65
N TYR A 118 12.97 -16.28 4.01
CA TYR A 118 13.27 -17.54 4.65
C TYR A 118 12.83 -18.77 3.84
N GLY A 119 11.90 -18.62 2.89
CA GLY A 119 11.44 -19.68 2.00
C GLY A 119 12.19 -19.67 0.68
N GLU A 120 11.61 -19.00 -0.31
CA GLU A 120 12.12 -18.95 -1.68
C GLU A 120 13.33 -18.02 -1.86
N LYS A 121 13.60 -17.14 -0.88
CA LYS A 121 14.68 -16.15 -0.85
C LYS A 121 14.67 -15.21 -2.06
N THR A 122 13.48 -14.87 -2.50
CA THR A 122 13.21 -14.00 -3.65
C THR A 122 11.86 -13.31 -3.50
N TYR A 123 11.46 -12.53 -4.50
CA TYR A 123 10.11 -11.95 -4.55
C TYR A 123 9.10 -12.98 -5.05
N ILE A 124 7.98 -13.07 -4.33
CA ILE A 124 6.84 -13.94 -4.62
C ILE A 124 5.56 -13.13 -4.72
N LEU A 125 4.58 -13.65 -5.46
CA LEU A 125 3.20 -13.20 -5.42
C LEU A 125 2.33 -14.35 -4.92
N GLU A 126 1.66 -14.14 -3.82
CA GLU A 126 0.82 -15.16 -3.21
C GLU A 126 -0.62 -15.06 -3.71
N LYS A 127 -1.30 -16.20 -3.76
CA LYS A 127 -2.75 -16.22 -3.96
C LYS A 127 -3.45 -15.50 -2.80
N GLY A 128 -4.57 -14.86 -3.09
CA GLY A 128 -5.38 -14.20 -2.08
C GLY A 128 -5.97 -12.89 -2.56
N ASP A 129 -6.61 -12.21 -1.63
CA ASP A 129 -7.26 -10.92 -1.86
C ASP A 129 -6.31 -9.77 -1.53
N TYR A 130 -6.03 -8.97 -2.53
CA TYR A 130 -5.28 -7.73 -2.45
C TYR A 130 -6.26 -6.56 -2.49
N TYR A 131 -6.05 -5.58 -1.64
CA TYR A 131 -6.91 -4.39 -1.61
C TYR A 131 -6.08 -3.14 -1.83
N HIS A 132 -6.40 -2.36 -2.84
CA HIS A 132 -5.91 -0.98 -2.88
C HIS A 132 -6.98 0.01 -2.49
N ALA A 133 -6.55 1.05 -1.77
CA ALA A 133 -7.42 2.14 -1.39
C ALA A 133 -6.73 3.48 -1.57
N ALA A 134 -7.52 4.48 -1.99
CA ALA A 134 -7.10 5.86 -1.90
C ALA A 134 -7.26 6.37 -0.47
N GLY A 135 -6.32 7.19 -0.02
CA GLY A 135 -6.38 7.87 1.27
C GLY A 135 -5.54 9.14 1.27
N SER A 136 -5.79 10.04 2.21
CA SER A 136 -4.94 11.19 2.49
C SER A 136 -3.70 10.82 3.31
N ASN A 137 -3.71 9.62 3.88
CA ASN A 137 -2.65 9.00 4.67
C ASN A 137 -2.88 7.49 4.80
N ALA A 138 -1.92 6.76 5.35
CA ALA A 138 -2.00 5.31 5.52
C ALA A 138 -3.17 4.86 6.40
N HIS A 139 -3.50 5.62 7.44
CA HIS A 139 -4.57 5.28 8.36
C HIS A 139 -5.96 5.37 7.70
N ASP A 140 -6.20 6.43 6.91
CA ASP A 140 -7.43 6.55 6.12
C ASP A 140 -7.59 5.37 5.16
N ALA A 141 -6.51 4.99 4.48
CA ALA A 141 -6.53 3.86 3.55
C ALA A 141 -6.83 2.53 4.27
N VAL A 142 -6.25 2.30 5.46
CA VAL A 142 -6.57 1.10 6.29
C VAL A 142 -8.05 1.09 6.66
N ASN A 143 -8.61 2.22 7.11
CA ASN A 143 -10.03 2.29 7.46
C ASN A 143 -10.93 2.09 6.24
N ASN A 144 -10.57 2.60 5.07
CA ASN A 144 -11.29 2.36 3.81
C ASN A 144 -11.31 0.86 3.44
N ILE A 145 -10.17 0.17 3.59
CA ILE A 145 -10.05 -1.26 3.35
C ILE A 145 -10.87 -2.06 4.38
N LEU A 146 -10.78 -1.73 5.65
CA LEU A 146 -11.56 -2.38 6.71
C LEU A 146 -13.06 -2.23 6.47
N ALA A 147 -13.52 -1.04 6.08
CA ALA A 147 -14.91 -0.81 5.71
C ALA A 147 -15.34 -1.65 4.49
N ALA A 148 -14.46 -1.84 3.49
CA ALA A 148 -14.71 -2.71 2.34
C ALA A 148 -14.78 -4.20 2.75
N LYS A 149 -14.09 -4.60 3.81
CA LYS A 149 -14.15 -5.94 4.42
C LYS A 149 -15.34 -6.13 5.36
N GLY A 150 -16.15 -5.09 5.60
CA GLY A 150 -17.34 -5.14 6.43
C GLY A 150 -17.12 -4.83 7.91
N TYR A 151 -15.94 -4.32 8.28
CA TYR A 151 -15.69 -3.85 9.64
C TYR A 151 -16.32 -2.48 9.89
N THR A 152 -16.55 -2.17 11.14
CA THR A 152 -17.11 -0.90 11.64
C THR A 152 -16.42 -0.50 12.93
N LYS A 153 -16.71 0.68 13.47
CA LYS A 153 -16.22 1.09 14.80
C LYS A 153 -16.67 0.17 15.93
N ALA A 154 -17.76 -0.57 15.76
CA ALA A 154 -18.23 -1.53 16.77
C ALA A 154 -17.40 -2.82 16.80
N ASN A 155 -16.60 -3.10 15.76
CA ASN A 155 -15.90 -4.37 15.62
C ASN A 155 -14.47 -4.24 15.04
N GLY A 156 -13.74 -3.21 15.40
CA GLY A 156 -12.30 -3.16 15.15
C GLY A 156 -11.76 -1.92 14.43
N MET A 157 -12.63 -0.97 14.03
CA MET A 157 -12.18 0.30 13.44
C MET A 157 -12.15 1.40 14.51
N ASP A 158 -11.19 2.28 14.44
CA ASP A 158 -11.11 3.48 15.29
C ASP A 158 -11.70 4.71 14.61
N ALA A 159 -11.82 4.72 13.30
CA ALA A 159 -12.44 5.77 12.51
C ALA A 159 -13.40 5.17 11.45
N ASP A 160 -14.27 5.98 10.89
CA ASP A 160 -15.11 5.58 9.76
C ASP A 160 -14.26 5.48 8.49
N GLY A 161 -14.51 4.45 7.69
CA GLY A 161 -13.89 4.25 6.39
C GLY A 161 -14.89 4.42 5.24
N ASN A 162 -14.39 4.77 4.08
CA ASN A 162 -15.17 4.85 2.85
C ASN A 162 -14.82 3.67 1.92
N LYS A 163 -15.63 2.63 1.95
CA LYS A 163 -15.43 1.45 1.09
C LYS A 163 -15.46 1.75 -0.41
N ALA A 164 -16.09 2.86 -0.83
CA ALA A 164 -16.12 3.28 -2.24
C ALA A 164 -14.75 3.76 -2.75
N LEU A 165 -13.78 3.99 -1.88
CA LEU A 165 -12.39 4.33 -2.21
C LEU A 165 -11.46 3.11 -2.20
N THR A 166 -12.01 1.90 -2.22
CA THR A 166 -11.27 0.64 -2.18
C THR A 166 -11.65 -0.24 -3.36
N HIS A 167 -10.66 -0.93 -3.90
CA HIS A 167 -10.88 -1.97 -4.90
C HIS A 167 -10.14 -3.25 -4.50
N LYS A 168 -10.79 -4.40 -4.69
CA LYS A 168 -10.24 -5.72 -4.41
C LYS A 168 -9.80 -6.40 -5.71
N ILE A 169 -8.59 -6.97 -5.68
CA ILE A 169 -8.07 -7.85 -6.73
C ILE A 169 -7.80 -9.20 -6.10
N THR A 170 -8.22 -10.26 -6.77
CA THR A 170 -7.99 -11.63 -6.28
C THR A 170 -7.05 -12.37 -7.22
N TYR A 171 -5.93 -12.84 -6.69
CA TYR A 171 -5.06 -13.79 -7.38
C TYR A 171 -5.43 -15.21 -6.95
N GLY A 172 -5.78 -16.05 -7.92
CA GLY A 172 -6.28 -17.41 -7.68
C GLY A 172 -5.19 -18.46 -7.44
N ARG A 173 -3.92 -18.12 -7.67
CA ARG A 173 -2.77 -19.01 -7.51
C ARG A 173 -1.55 -18.25 -7.05
N ASP A 174 -0.63 -18.97 -6.41
CA ASP A 174 0.69 -18.44 -6.10
C ASP A 174 1.54 -18.33 -7.39
N ASP A 175 2.39 -17.34 -7.46
CA ASP A 175 3.38 -17.13 -8.50
C ASP A 175 4.74 -16.83 -7.86
N PHE A 176 5.60 -17.83 -7.85
CA PHE A 176 6.94 -17.77 -7.27
C PHE A 176 8.03 -17.65 -8.35
N GLU A 177 7.64 -17.49 -9.62
CA GLU A 177 8.57 -17.42 -10.75
C GLU A 177 8.65 -16.05 -11.37
N THR A 178 7.51 -15.43 -11.72
CA THR A 178 7.46 -14.17 -12.48
C THR A 178 8.22 -13.04 -11.80
N TYR A 179 8.16 -12.94 -10.47
CA TYR A 179 8.80 -11.87 -9.70
C TYR A 179 10.13 -12.26 -9.08
N SER A 180 10.60 -13.50 -9.30
CA SER A 180 11.90 -14.00 -8.84
C SER A 180 13.08 -13.38 -9.59
N VAL A 181 12.82 -12.72 -10.70
CA VAL A 181 13.81 -11.98 -11.49
C VAL A 181 13.65 -10.47 -11.28
N SER A 182 14.74 -9.71 -11.36
CA SER A 182 14.64 -8.26 -11.20
C SER A 182 13.82 -7.66 -12.34
N TYR A 183 13.15 -6.53 -12.08
CA TYR A 183 12.34 -5.83 -13.08
C TYR A 183 13.10 -5.53 -14.39
N ASN A 184 14.41 -5.29 -14.28
CA ASN A 184 15.28 -5.04 -15.42
C ASN A 184 16.05 -6.30 -15.90
N SER A 185 15.88 -7.44 -15.27
CA SER A 185 16.72 -8.62 -15.50
C SER A 185 16.20 -9.59 -16.53
N THR A 186 15.11 -9.33 -17.23
CA THR A 186 14.79 -10.03 -18.47
C THR A 186 15.92 -9.99 -19.49
N SER A 187 16.80 -8.98 -19.39
CA SER A 187 18.02 -8.86 -20.22
C SER A 187 19.27 -9.43 -19.57
N LEU A 188 19.28 -9.68 -18.27
CA LEU A 188 20.46 -10.14 -17.52
C LEU A 188 20.42 -11.63 -17.18
N GLY A 189 19.24 -12.26 -17.25
CA GLY A 189 19.06 -13.71 -17.14
C GLY A 189 19.39 -14.34 -15.79
N TYR A 190 19.40 -13.56 -14.70
CA TYR A 190 19.60 -14.09 -13.35
C TYR A 190 18.48 -13.67 -12.39
N GLY A 191 18.18 -14.53 -11.45
CA GLY A 191 17.20 -14.28 -10.40
C GLY A 191 17.69 -13.32 -9.32
N ILE A 192 16.75 -12.74 -8.59
CA ILE A 192 17.05 -11.97 -7.38
C ILE A 192 17.43 -12.96 -6.28
N THR A 193 18.60 -12.76 -5.68
CA THR A 193 19.06 -13.52 -4.53
C THR A 193 19.23 -12.59 -3.33
N ASN A 194 19.12 -13.14 -2.13
CA ASN A 194 19.44 -12.40 -0.92
C ASN A 194 20.95 -12.16 -0.85
N GLN A 195 21.38 -10.95 -1.21
CA GLN A 195 22.78 -10.55 -1.17
C GLN A 195 23.29 -10.24 0.24
N PHE A 196 22.40 -10.26 1.24
CA PHE A 196 22.70 -9.95 2.64
C PHE A 196 22.62 -11.17 3.55
N ASP A 197 22.56 -12.39 3.02
CA ASP A 197 22.56 -13.62 3.83
C ASP A 197 23.74 -13.64 4.81
N ASP A 198 24.92 -13.18 4.37
CA ASP A 198 26.11 -13.12 5.22
C ASP A 198 26.07 -12.02 6.29
N ALA A 199 25.14 -11.07 6.17
CA ALA A 199 24.96 -9.96 7.11
C ALA A 199 23.81 -10.21 8.11
N ASP A 200 23.05 -11.28 7.97
CA ASP A 200 21.98 -11.64 8.90
C ASP A 200 22.61 -12.10 10.23
N ILE A 201 22.35 -11.32 11.30
CA ILE A 201 22.87 -11.61 12.64
C ILE A 201 22.43 -12.97 13.17
N ASN A 202 21.29 -13.49 12.72
CA ASN A 202 20.79 -14.80 13.12
C ASN A 202 21.55 -15.97 12.45
N LEU A 203 22.22 -15.66 11.32
CA LEU A 203 23.06 -16.61 10.59
C LEU A 203 24.56 -16.44 10.93
N TYR A 204 24.90 -15.45 11.75
CA TYR A 204 26.28 -15.20 12.16
C TYR A 204 26.73 -16.25 13.20
N ASP A 205 27.60 -17.10 12.78
CA ASP A 205 28.16 -18.18 13.61
C ASP A 205 29.47 -17.81 14.34
N GLY A 206 29.91 -16.57 14.21
CA GLY A 206 31.15 -16.08 14.85
C GLY A 206 32.44 -16.53 14.17
N THR A 207 32.37 -17.30 13.09
CA THR A 207 33.57 -17.89 12.44
C THR A 207 34.01 -17.15 11.19
N LYS A 208 33.15 -16.28 10.63
CA LYS A 208 33.45 -15.47 9.45
C LYS A 208 34.04 -14.12 9.85
N GLU A 209 35.21 -13.80 9.34
CA GLU A 209 35.79 -12.46 9.48
C GLU A 209 34.85 -11.45 8.78
N GLN A 210 34.48 -10.36 9.47
CA GLN A 210 33.86 -9.21 8.83
C GLN A 210 34.82 -8.62 7.80
N LYS A 211 34.43 -8.65 6.55
CA LYS A 211 35.18 -8.00 5.47
C LYS A 211 34.88 -6.52 5.41
#